data_be5eb484cfad555858bbdf1438a5b333
#
_entry.id   be5eb484cfad555858bbdf1438a5b333
#
_cell.length_a   1.000
_cell.length_b   1.000
_cell.length_c   1.000
_cell.angle_alpha   90.00
_cell.angle_beta   90.00
_cell.angle_gamma   90.00
#
_symmetry.space_group_name_H-M   'P 1'
#
loop_
_entity.id
_entity.type
_entity.pdbx_description
1 polymer ?
#
loop_
_entity_poly.entity_id
_entity_poly.type
_entity_poly.pdbx_seq_one_letter_code
_entity_poly.pdbx_strand_id
1 'polypeptide(L)'
;KGENGYRTFVGLERQTGRHPHTLWNSPDGPKDVVIWCSNDYLGMGQNSDVVKAMTSAIDVHGTGAGGTRNISGTSAAIVALETELADLHGKERALVLTSGYVANEASISAIAGLFDNVLILSDAMNHASIISGIRYARCDKEIFRHNDLAHLEELIAAQPIDRPKLIIFESVY
;
A
#
# COMPACT_ATOMS: atom_id res chain seq x y z
N LYS A 1 23.65 14.14 -14.45
CA LYS A 1 23.70 12.88 -15.27
C LYS A 1 24.80 11.89 -14.81
N GLY A 2 25.39 12.03 -13.67
CA GLY A 2 26.44 11.13 -13.14
C GLY A 2 26.02 10.27 -11.94
N GLU A 3 24.83 10.47 -11.40
CA GLU A 3 24.29 9.64 -10.33
C GLU A 3 23.04 8.94 -10.85
N ASN A 4 22.93 7.62 -10.63
CA ASN A 4 21.85 6.73 -11.06
C ASN A 4 20.44 7.09 -10.50
N GLY A 5 20.15 8.34 -10.24
CA GLY A 5 18.92 8.83 -9.64
C GLY A 5 17.79 9.15 -10.62
N TYR A 6 18.06 9.26 -11.93
CA TYR A 6 17.05 9.60 -12.91
C TYR A 6 16.36 8.33 -13.44
N ARG A 7 15.11 8.13 -13.03
CA ARG A 7 14.29 7.01 -13.52
C ARG A 7 13.54 7.42 -14.79
N THR A 8 13.70 6.63 -15.84
CA THR A 8 12.89 6.77 -17.06
C THR A 8 11.70 5.82 -16.96
N PHE A 9 10.50 6.34 -17.15
CA PHE A 9 9.30 5.51 -17.20
C PHE A 9 9.19 4.80 -18.53
N VAL A 10 8.91 3.50 -18.49
CA VAL A 10 8.80 2.63 -19.66
C VAL A 10 7.32 2.40 -19.95
N GLY A 11 6.89 2.70 -21.18
CA GLY A 11 5.53 2.40 -21.65
C GLY A 11 5.37 0.91 -21.93
N LEU A 12 4.54 0.24 -21.12
CA LEU A 12 4.23 -1.18 -21.26
C LEU A 12 2.77 -1.37 -21.69
N GLU A 13 2.55 -2.18 -22.71
CA GLU A 13 1.22 -2.56 -23.18
C GLU A 13 0.92 -3.99 -22.75
N ARG A 14 0.14 -4.12 -21.68
CA ARG A 14 -0.32 -5.42 -21.18
C ARG A 14 -1.46 -5.94 -22.05
N GLN A 15 -1.40 -7.22 -22.38
CA GLN A 15 -2.42 -7.92 -23.16
C GLN A 15 -3.02 -9.05 -22.33
N THR A 16 -4.35 -9.10 -22.25
CA THR A 16 -5.06 -10.16 -21.53
C THR A 16 -4.68 -11.53 -22.08
N GLY A 17 -4.42 -12.48 -21.19
CA GLY A 17 -4.02 -13.84 -21.53
C GLY A 17 -2.53 -14.01 -21.88
N ARG A 18 -1.72 -12.95 -21.80
CA ARG A 18 -0.28 -13.03 -22.08
C ARG A 18 0.62 -12.85 -20.85
N HIS A 19 0.03 -12.62 -19.68
CA HIS A 19 0.83 -12.46 -18.48
C HIS A 19 1.76 -13.67 -18.23
N PRO A 20 3.04 -13.49 -17.86
CA PRO A 20 3.74 -12.23 -17.52
C PRO A 20 4.35 -11.47 -18.70
N HIS A 21 4.09 -11.89 -19.94
CA HIS A 21 4.57 -11.20 -21.15
C HIS A 21 3.81 -9.90 -21.42
N THR A 22 4.52 -8.88 -21.90
CA THR A 22 3.96 -7.59 -22.31
C THR A 22 4.77 -6.98 -23.44
N LEU A 23 4.18 -6.07 -24.18
CA LEU A 23 4.91 -5.30 -25.18
C LEU A 23 5.51 -4.06 -24.55
N TRP A 24 6.79 -3.86 -24.75
CA TRP A 24 7.47 -2.62 -24.47
C TRP A 24 7.58 -1.79 -25.75
N ASN A 25 6.93 -0.64 -25.78
CA ASN A 25 7.07 0.33 -26.87
C ASN A 25 8.43 1.04 -26.75
N SER A 26 9.50 0.35 -27.21
CA SER A 26 10.86 0.89 -27.17
C SER A 26 11.09 1.89 -28.29
N PRO A 27 12.12 2.78 -28.18
CA PRO A 27 12.48 3.70 -29.25
C PRO A 27 12.82 3.01 -30.57
N ASP A 28 13.28 1.75 -30.53
CA ASP A 28 13.64 0.92 -31.68
C ASP A 28 12.48 0.06 -32.19
N GLY A 29 11.27 0.27 -31.69
CA GLY A 29 10.06 -0.51 -32.00
C GLY A 29 9.61 -1.42 -30.86
N PRO A 30 8.42 -2.04 -31.00
CA PRO A 30 7.84 -2.90 -29.96
C PRO A 30 8.70 -4.13 -29.68
N LYS A 31 8.93 -4.43 -28.41
CA LYS A 31 9.67 -5.62 -27.96
C LYS A 31 8.83 -6.41 -26.97
N ASP A 32 8.81 -7.74 -27.12
CA ASP A 32 8.19 -8.64 -26.12
C ASP A 32 9.12 -8.77 -24.93
N VAL A 33 8.61 -8.46 -23.74
CA VAL A 33 9.37 -8.52 -22.48
C VAL A 33 8.57 -9.24 -21.39
N VAL A 34 9.27 -9.79 -20.41
CA VAL A 34 8.67 -10.44 -19.23
C VAL A 34 8.72 -9.49 -18.06
N ILE A 35 7.56 -9.28 -17.41
CA ILE A 35 7.46 -8.47 -16.19
C ILE A 35 7.77 -9.35 -14.98
N TRP A 36 8.84 -9.01 -14.24
CA TRP A 36 9.25 -9.66 -13.00
C TRP A 36 8.84 -8.89 -11.74
N CYS A 37 8.45 -7.62 -11.88
CA CYS A 37 8.17 -6.69 -10.79
C CYS A 37 6.69 -6.30 -10.70
N SER A 38 5.78 -7.24 -10.98
CA SER A 38 4.34 -7.01 -10.86
C SER A 38 3.84 -7.22 -9.44
N ASN A 39 2.93 -6.36 -8.97
CA ASN A 39 2.17 -6.57 -7.73
C ASN A 39 0.97 -7.51 -7.91
N ASP A 40 0.66 -7.91 -9.15
CA ASP A 40 -0.39 -8.89 -9.46
C ASP A 40 0.17 -10.31 -9.31
N TYR A 41 0.51 -10.70 -8.08
CA TYR A 41 1.17 -11.98 -7.76
C TYR A 41 0.33 -13.20 -8.15
N LEU A 42 -1.00 -13.09 -8.08
CA LEU A 42 -1.92 -14.18 -8.35
C LEU A 42 -2.54 -14.09 -9.76
N GLY A 43 -2.19 -13.08 -10.55
CA GLY A 43 -2.77 -12.87 -11.87
C GLY A 43 -4.25 -12.51 -11.86
N MET A 44 -4.79 -12.05 -10.73
CA MET A 44 -6.21 -11.75 -10.58
C MET A 44 -6.67 -10.60 -11.48
N GLY A 45 -5.78 -9.70 -11.87
CA GLY A 45 -6.10 -8.63 -12.80
C GLY A 45 -6.52 -9.11 -14.20
N GLN A 46 -6.28 -10.38 -14.54
CA GLN A 46 -6.68 -11.01 -15.81
C GLN A 46 -7.63 -12.21 -15.62
N ASN A 47 -8.03 -12.49 -14.38
CA ASN A 47 -8.99 -13.57 -14.10
C ASN A 47 -10.34 -13.23 -14.74
N SER A 48 -10.91 -14.18 -15.50
CA SER A 48 -12.13 -13.96 -16.27
C SER A 48 -13.33 -13.59 -15.40
N ASP A 49 -13.42 -14.13 -14.19
CA ASP A 49 -14.56 -13.87 -13.30
C ASP A 49 -14.44 -12.50 -12.65
N VAL A 50 -13.21 -12.07 -12.30
CA VAL A 50 -12.92 -10.71 -11.82
C VAL A 50 -13.24 -9.69 -12.91
N VAL A 51 -12.80 -9.94 -14.15
CA VAL A 51 -13.06 -9.05 -15.30
C VAL A 51 -14.57 -8.94 -15.56
N LYS A 52 -15.30 -10.06 -15.56
CA LYS A 52 -16.75 -10.06 -15.73
C LYS A 52 -17.48 -9.31 -14.61
N ALA A 53 -17.09 -9.53 -13.35
CA ALA A 53 -17.68 -8.84 -12.22
C ALA A 53 -17.46 -7.32 -12.32
N MET A 54 -16.25 -6.88 -12.70
CA MET A 54 -15.95 -5.47 -12.92
C MET A 54 -16.78 -4.87 -14.05
N THR A 55 -16.88 -5.56 -15.20
CA THR A 55 -17.68 -5.10 -16.35
C THR A 55 -19.16 -4.96 -15.96
N SER A 56 -19.72 -5.97 -15.27
CA SER A 56 -21.12 -5.92 -14.80
C SER A 56 -21.35 -4.78 -13.80
N ALA A 57 -20.39 -4.51 -12.93
CA ALA A 57 -20.49 -3.39 -11.99
C ALA A 57 -20.47 -2.03 -12.72
N ILE A 58 -19.68 -1.89 -13.77
CA ILE A 58 -19.63 -0.68 -14.62
C ILE A 58 -20.98 -0.46 -15.32
N ASP A 59 -21.59 -1.52 -15.86
CA ASP A 59 -22.89 -1.44 -16.54
C ASP A 59 -24.01 -0.97 -15.60
N VAL A 60 -23.94 -1.31 -14.31
CA VAL A 60 -24.94 -0.95 -13.31
C VAL A 60 -24.65 0.41 -12.63
N HIS A 61 -23.41 0.67 -12.31
CA HIS A 61 -23.03 1.79 -11.44
C HIS A 61 -22.25 2.91 -12.13
N GLY A 62 -21.77 2.68 -13.37
CA GLY A 62 -20.87 3.58 -14.06
C GLY A 62 -19.43 3.50 -13.50
N THR A 63 -18.57 4.45 -13.88
CA THR A 63 -17.13 4.41 -13.61
C THR A 63 -16.66 5.38 -12.53
N GLY A 64 -17.53 6.21 -11.99
CA GLY A 64 -17.17 7.29 -11.07
C GLY A 64 -17.74 7.13 -9.68
N ALA A 65 -17.00 7.52 -8.66
CA ALA A 65 -17.48 7.56 -7.27
C ALA A 65 -18.46 8.70 -6.99
N GLY A 66 -18.50 9.71 -7.82
CA GLY A 66 -19.40 10.87 -7.71
C GLY A 66 -19.06 11.86 -6.59
N GLY A 67 -18.09 11.55 -5.71
CA GLY A 67 -17.70 12.42 -4.61
C GLY A 67 -16.76 11.76 -3.62
N THR A 68 -16.42 12.49 -2.57
CA THR A 68 -15.68 11.94 -1.43
C THR A 68 -16.57 11.05 -0.58
N ARG A 69 -15.97 10.13 0.18
CA ARG A 69 -16.69 9.18 1.03
C ARG A 69 -17.64 9.85 2.03
N ASN A 70 -17.26 11.01 2.56
CA ASN A 70 -18.04 11.74 3.56
C ASN A 70 -19.29 12.44 2.97
N ILE A 71 -19.37 12.61 1.66
CA ILE A 71 -20.50 13.31 1.01
C ILE A 71 -21.37 12.31 0.26
N SER A 72 -20.88 11.74 -0.86
CA SER A 72 -21.66 10.84 -1.72
C SER A 72 -20.85 9.70 -2.32
N GLY A 73 -19.56 9.61 -2.04
CA GLY A 73 -18.65 8.63 -2.63
C GLY A 73 -18.62 7.27 -1.90
N THR A 74 -19.39 7.06 -0.83
CA THR A 74 -19.52 5.75 -0.17
C THR A 74 -20.58 4.93 -0.90
N SER A 75 -20.14 4.13 -1.88
CA SER A 75 -21.03 3.25 -2.63
C SER A 75 -21.35 1.95 -1.88
N ALA A 76 -22.46 1.30 -2.26
CA ALA A 76 -22.80 -0.02 -1.72
C ALA A 76 -21.70 -1.07 -1.98
N ALA A 77 -21.01 -1.00 -3.11
CA ALA A 77 -19.89 -1.89 -3.44
C ALA A 77 -18.69 -1.71 -2.50
N ILE A 78 -18.35 -0.47 -2.12
CA ILE A 78 -17.28 -0.22 -1.13
C ILE A 78 -17.68 -0.76 0.24
N VAL A 79 -18.92 -0.55 0.67
CA VAL A 79 -19.41 -1.07 1.96
C VAL A 79 -19.38 -2.60 1.99
N ALA A 80 -19.81 -3.25 0.91
CA ALA A 80 -19.76 -4.71 0.79
C ALA A 80 -18.31 -5.21 0.84
N LEU A 81 -17.38 -4.58 0.11
CA LEU A 81 -15.96 -4.92 0.13
C LEU A 81 -15.36 -4.77 1.54
N GLU A 82 -15.65 -3.70 2.25
CA GLU A 82 -15.18 -3.49 3.62
C GLU A 82 -15.71 -4.57 4.58
N THR A 83 -16.95 -4.99 4.39
CA THR A 83 -17.53 -6.09 5.17
C THR A 83 -16.81 -7.41 4.90
N GLU A 84 -16.61 -7.78 3.64
CA GLU A 84 -15.90 -8.99 3.25
C GLU A 84 -14.44 -8.99 3.73
N LEU A 85 -13.75 -7.84 3.64
CA LEU A 85 -12.38 -7.72 4.13
C LEU A 85 -12.29 -7.85 5.65
N ALA A 86 -13.24 -7.27 6.37
CA ALA A 86 -13.31 -7.40 7.83
C ALA A 86 -13.51 -8.87 8.24
N ASP A 87 -14.44 -9.58 7.58
CA ASP A 87 -14.69 -10.99 7.83
C ASP A 87 -13.47 -11.85 7.50
N LEU A 88 -12.88 -11.68 6.32
CA LEU A 88 -11.68 -12.39 5.87
C LEU A 88 -10.52 -12.28 6.88
N HIS A 89 -10.35 -11.13 7.50
CA HIS A 89 -9.28 -10.86 8.45
C HIS A 89 -9.69 -11.05 9.92
N GLY A 90 -10.93 -11.48 10.20
CA GLY A 90 -11.45 -11.65 11.56
C GLY A 90 -11.41 -10.35 12.38
N LYS A 91 -11.72 -9.20 11.73
CA LYS A 91 -11.73 -7.88 12.35
C LYS A 91 -13.14 -7.31 12.38
N GLU A 92 -13.38 -6.40 13.32
CA GLU A 92 -14.69 -5.76 13.45
C GLU A 92 -15.03 -4.88 12.24
N ARG A 93 -14.03 -4.27 11.65
CA ARG A 93 -14.19 -3.34 10.52
C ARG A 93 -12.95 -3.33 9.62
N ALA A 94 -13.16 -2.95 8.37
CA ALA A 94 -12.14 -2.60 7.40
C ALA A 94 -12.42 -1.21 6.81
N LEU A 95 -11.40 -0.56 6.30
CA LEU A 95 -11.52 0.73 5.62
C LEU A 95 -10.73 0.69 4.32
N VAL A 96 -11.42 0.90 3.20
CA VAL A 96 -10.80 1.00 1.88
C VAL A 96 -10.36 2.45 1.62
N LEU A 97 -9.09 2.61 1.25
CA LEU A 97 -8.50 3.89 0.86
C LEU A 97 -8.11 3.86 -0.63
N THR A 98 -7.77 5.02 -1.19
CA THR A 98 -7.53 5.20 -2.63
C THR A 98 -6.30 4.47 -3.15
N SER A 99 -5.35 4.14 -2.29
CA SER A 99 -4.14 3.36 -2.62
C SER A 99 -3.50 2.82 -1.35
N GLY A 100 -2.61 1.81 -1.50
CA GLY A 100 -1.78 1.32 -0.39
C GLY A 100 -0.86 2.40 0.18
N TYR A 101 -0.39 3.33 -0.67
CA TYR A 101 0.40 4.48 -0.20
C TYR A 101 -0.38 5.33 0.80
N VAL A 102 -1.59 5.75 0.41
CA VAL A 102 -2.47 6.55 1.28
C VAL A 102 -2.92 5.75 2.51
N ALA A 103 -3.13 4.43 2.36
CA ALA A 103 -3.48 3.57 3.49
C ALA A 103 -2.40 3.59 4.57
N ASN A 104 -1.13 3.41 4.19
CA ASN A 104 -0.01 3.47 5.14
C ASN A 104 0.13 4.88 5.76
N GLU A 105 0.13 5.91 4.92
CA GLU A 105 0.31 7.29 5.37
C GLU A 105 -0.78 7.73 6.35
N ALA A 106 -2.04 7.52 6.01
CA ALA A 106 -3.18 7.92 6.83
C ALA A 106 -3.28 7.08 8.12
N SER A 107 -3.09 5.75 8.02
CA SER A 107 -3.24 4.87 9.17
C SER A 107 -2.14 5.11 10.21
N ILE A 108 -0.89 5.23 9.80
CA ILE A 108 0.23 5.45 10.73
C ILE A 108 0.06 6.79 11.45
N SER A 109 -0.25 7.87 10.71
CA SER A 109 -0.42 9.18 11.32
C SER A 109 -1.64 9.23 12.25
N ALA A 110 -2.75 8.59 11.87
CA ALA A 110 -3.96 8.55 12.69
C ALA A 110 -3.75 7.71 13.97
N ILE A 111 -3.15 6.52 13.86
CA ILE A 111 -2.90 5.64 15.02
C ILE A 111 -1.93 6.31 15.99
N ALA A 112 -0.85 6.89 15.50
CA ALA A 112 0.09 7.60 16.35
C ALA A 112 -0.57 8.78 17.09
N GLY A 113 -1.51 9.48 16.43
CA GLY A 113 -2.27 10.58 17.02
C GLY A 113 -3.25 10.19 18.14
N LEU A 114 -3.49 8.89 18.36
CA LEU A 114 -4.33 8.40 19.46
C LEU A 114 -3.61 8.36 20.81
N PHE A 115 -2.30 8.50 20.82
CA PHE A 115 -1.48 8.34 22.01
C PHE A 115 -0.68 9.61 22.30
N ASP A 116 -0.72 10.07 23.54
CA ASP A 116 0.17 11.10 24.00
C ASP A 116 1.61 10.56 24.12
N ASN A 117 2.59 11.34 23.65
CA ASN A 117 4.01 11.02 23.77
C ASN A 117 4.43 9.66 23.19
N VAL A 118 3.77 9.21 22.12
CA VAL A 118 4.14 7.95 21.44
C VAL A 118 5.54 8.04 20.82
N LEU A 119 6.28 6.94 20.91
CA LEU A 119 7.52 6.73 20.14
C LEU A 119 7.25 5.77 18.97
N ILE A 120 7.58 6.19 17.77
CA ILE A 120 7.59 5.30 16.61
C ILE A 120 9.00 4.68 16.46
N LEU A 121 9.04 3.34 16.41
CA LEU A 121 10.23 2.57 16.08
C LEU A 121 10.05 1.99 14.67
N SER A 122 10.85 2.49 13.73
CA SER A 122 10.71 2.16 12.29
C SER A 122 11.89 1.35 11.79
N ASP A 123 11.62 0.29 11.02
CA ASP A 123 12.68 -0.41 10.27
C ASP A 123 13.32 0.53 9.25
N ALA A 124 14.65 0.42 9.10
CA ALA A 124 15.44 1.30 8.21
C ALA A 124 15.10 1.13 6.72
N MET A 125 14.48 0.01 6.32
CA MET A 125 14.14 -0.30 4.93
C MET A 125 12.64 -0.11 4.62
N ASN A 126 11.87 0.41 5.56
CA ASN A 126 10.44 0.64 5.35
C ASN A 126 10.13 1.44 4.08
N HIS A 127 9.04 1.09 3.43
CA HIS A 127 8.56 1.72 2.20
C HIS A 127 8.32 3.24 2.38
N ALA A 128 8.48 4.00 1.32
CA ALA A 128 8.32 5.46 1.30
C ALA A 128 6.97 5.94 1.87
N SER A 129 5.89 5.18 1.68
CA SER A 129 4.57 5.51 2.24
C SER A 129 4.52 5.44 3.77
N ILE A 130 5.24 4.47 4.36
CA ILE A 130 5.41 4.34 5.81
C ILE A 130 6.20 5.52 6.35
N ILE A 131 7.32 5.84 5.70
CA ILE A 131 8.15 7.01 6.05
C ILE A 131 7.33 8.31 5.99
N SER A 132 6.45 8.44 4.99
CA SER A 132 5.54 9.58 4.87
C SER A 132 4.56 9.65 6.06
N GLY A 133 3.91 8.53 6.39
CA GLY A 133 3.00 8.45 7.54
C GLY A 133 3.68 8.80 8.87
N ILE A 134 4.91 8.33 9.07
CA ILE A 134 5.72 8.66 10.26
C ILE A 134 6.04 10.16 10.32
N ARG A 135 6.33 10.80 9.19
CA ARG A 135 6.55 12.25 9.13
C ARG A 135 5.31 13.05 9.49
N TYR A 136 4.14 12.62 9.02
CA TYR A 136 2.87 13.27 9.32
C TYR A 136 2.40 13.04 10.76
N ALA A 137 2.82 11.97 11.41
CA ALA A 137 2.51 11.69 12.81
C ALA A 137 3.04 12.75 13.78
N ARG A 138 4.12 13.46 13.41
CA ARG A 138 4.74 14.56 14.20
C ARG A 138 5.07 14.18 15.65
N CYS A 139 5.41 12.92 15.88
CA CYS A 139 5.85 12.39 17.18
C CYS A 139 7.32 11.97 17.12
N ASP A 140 7.87 11.60 18.25
CA ASP A 140 9.23 11.07 18.34
C ASP A 140 9.36 9.79 17.55
N LYS A 141 10.53 9.59 16.96
CA LYS A 141 10.84 8.40 16.18
C LYS A 141 12.29 8.00 16.30
N GLU A 142 12.52 6.69 16.31
CA GLU A 142 13.83 6.06 16.21
C GLU A 142 13.82 5.05 15.04
N ILE A 143 14.95 4.91 14.37
CA ILE A 143 15.09 4.00 13.23
C ILE A 143 16.01 2.86 13.67
N PHE A 144 15.49 1.64 13.69
CA PHE A 144 16.32 0.48 13.97
C PHE A 144 16.91 -0.11 12.68
N ARG A 145 18.05 -0.77 12.82
CA ARG A 145 18.71 -1.43 11.70
C ARG A 145 17.83 -2.52 11.13
N HIS A 146 17.81 -2.65 9.81
CA HIS A 146 16.94 -3.59 9.10
C HIS A 146 17.09 -5.01 9.63
N ASN A 147 15.94 -5.62 10.03
CA ASN A 147 15.85 -6.97 10.60
C ASN A 147 16.73 -7.22 11.84
N ASP A 148 17.15 -6.17 12.54
CA ASP A 148 17.99 -6.28 13.74
C ASP A 148 17.15 -6.18 15.01
N LEU A 149 16.70 -7.33 15.51
CA LEU A 149 15.89 -7.40 16.74
C LEU A 149 16.66 -6.97 17.98
N ALA A 150 17.97 -7.21 18.04
CA ALA A 150 18.79 -6.80 19.17
C ALA A 150 18.84 -5.27 19.27
N HIS A 151 19.03 -4.57 18.14
CA HIS A 151 18.99 -3.12 18.12
C HIS A 151 17.59 -2.57 18.45
N LEU A 152 16.53 -3.22 17.98
CA LEU A 152 15.16 -2.84 18.36
C LEU A 152 14.94 -2.98 19.88
N GLU A 153 15.41 -4.07 20.49
CA GLU A 153 15.34 -4.27 21.94
C GLU A 153 16.12 -3.21 22.72
N GLU A 154 17.33 -2.84 22.27
CA GLU A 154 18.11 -1.77 22.85
C GLU A 154 17.34 -0.44 22.86
N LEU A 155 16.70 -0.09 21.73
CA LEU A 155 15.92 1.15 21.62
C LEU A 155 14.68 1.13 22.51
N ILE A 156 14.02 -0.02 22.62
CA ILE A 156 12.86 -0.20 23.52
C ILE A 156 13.27 -0.08 24.97
N ALA A 157 14.36 -0.74 25.35
CA ALA A 157 14.85 -0.76 26.73
C ALA A 157 15.33 0.62 27.22
N ALA A 158 15.79 1.47 26.29
CA ALA A 158 16.20 2.84 26.59
C ALA A 158 15.01 3.78 26.90
N GLN A 159 13.77 3.33 26.71
CA GLN A 159 12.57 4.15 26.92
C GLN A 159 11.82 3.76 28.20
N PRO A 160 11.12 4.71 28.84
CA PRO A 160 10.21 4.39 29.95
C PRO A 160 9.23 3.27 29.55
N ILE A 161 8.96 2.36 30.49
CA ILE A 161 8.13 1.18 30.23
C ILE A 161 6.68 1.56 29.88
N ASP A 162 6.17 2.60 30.48
CA ASP A 162 4.82 3.16 30.32
C ASP A 162 4.66 4.05 29.08
N ARG A 163 5.78 4.43 28.42
CA ARG A 163 5.72 5.20 27.18
C ARG A 163 5.11 4.35 26.06
N PRO A 164 4.02 4.78 25.39
CA PRO A 164 3.48 4.09 24.24
C PRO A 164 4.53 3.96 23.12
N LYS A 165 4.64 2.76 22.54
CA LYS A 165 5.58 2.46 21.46
C LYS A 165 4.84 1.85 20.28
N LEU A 166 5.05 2.40 19.09
CA LEU A 166 4.51 1.89 17.84
C LEU A 166 5.66 1.37 16.98
N ILE A 167 5.74 0.05 16.82
CA ILE A 167 6.77 -0.61 16.01
C ILE A 167 6.22 -0.82 14.61
N ILE A 168 6.93 -0.35 13.59
CA ILE A 168 6.49 -0.41 12.20
C ILE A 168 7.56 -1.08 11.34
N PHE A 169 7.15 -2.17 10.68
CA PHE A 169 8.00 -2.95 9.78
C PHE A 169 7.12 -3.63 8.72
N GLU A 170 7.74 -4.19 7.69
CA GLU A 170 7.07 -4.94 6.62
C GLU A 170 7.41 -6.44 6.73
N SER A 171 6.49 -7.28 6.23
CA SER A 171 6.72 -8.74 6.19
C SER A 171 7.59 -9.16 5.00
N VAL A 172 7.65 -8.34 3.96
CA VAL A 172 8.44 -8.53 2.74
C VAL A 172 9.00 -7.19 2.31
N TYR A 173 10.30 -7.14 2.04
CA TYR A 173 11.05 -5.96 1.59
C TYR A 173 11.53 -6.11 0.16
#